data_1892e7fa3740e5b73ce3e12315b03894
#
_entry.id   1892e7fa3740e5b73ce3e12315b03894
#
_cell.length_a   1.000
_cell.length_b   1.000
_cell.length_c   1.000
_cell.angle_alpha   90.00
_cell.angle_beta   90.00
_cell.angle_gamma   90.00
#
_symmetry.space_group_name_H-M   'P 1'
#
loop_
_entity.id
_entity.type
_entity.pdbx_description
1 polymer ?
#
loop_
_entity_poly.entity_id
_entity_poly.type
_entity_poly.pdbx_seq_one_letter_code
_entity_poly.pdbx_strand_id
1 'polypeptide(L)'
;GALLVTPHFTYGQNAYPVHAVDATGAGDTFWGTFLSAFTETGLSLDAFAADRNAVARAAAYGAAAAALCTTKKGGLPSIPTRAEVEKAAKALLQAPNTPSIL
;
A
#
# COMPACT_ATOMS: atom_id res chain seq x y z
N GLY A 1 -1.48 1.86 -9.12
CA GLY A 1 -0.98 2.78 -8.12
C GLY A 1 -2.05 3.56 -7.39
N ALA A 2 -1.63 4.41 -6.51
CA ALA A 2 -2.53 5.23 -5.72
C ALA A 2 -2.00 6.65 -5.60
N LEU A 3 -2.90 7.61 -5.48
CA LEU A 3 -2.56 9.00 -5.19
C LEU A 3 -3.16 9.35 -3.83
N LEU A 4 -2.30 9.78 -2.91
CA LEU A 4 -2.71 10.20 -1.57
C LEU A 4 -2.51 11.70 -1.45
N VAL A 5 -3.55 12.38 -1.04
CA VAL A 5 -3.53 13.84 -0.89
C VAL A 5 -3.76 14.17 0.57
N THR A 6 -2.84 14.95 1.14
CA THR A 6 -2.97 15.47 2.49
C THR A 6 -2.94 17.00 2.46
N PRO A 7 -3.29 17.70 3.55
CA PRO A 7 -3.14 19.14 3.60
C PRO A 7 -1.70 19.61 3.43
N HIS A 8 -0.71 18.74 3.58
CA HIS A 8 0.71 19.09 3.60
C HIS A 8 1.44 18.69 2.32
N PHE A 9 0.97 17.63 1.63
CA PHE A 9 1.65 17.14 0.43
C PHE A 9 0.75 16.18 -0.36
N THR A 10 1.19 15.86 -1.57
CA THR A 10 0.61 14.81 -2.39
C THR A 10 1.65 13.70 -2.55
N TYR A 11 1.23 12.45 -2.40
CA TYR A 11 2.12 11.31 -2.53
C TYR A 11 1.56 10.30 -3.53
N GLY A 12 2.36 9.97 -4.54
CA GLY A 12 2.01 8.94 -5.52
C GLY A 12 2.71 7.63 -5.19
N GLN A 13 1.94 6.56 -5.09
CA GLN A 13 2.46 5.23 -4.83
C GLN A 13 2.32 4.36 -6.06
N ASN A 14 3.43 3.86 -6.59
CA ASN A 14 3.42 2.90 -7.69
C ASN A 14 2.84 1.57 -7.22
N ALA A 15 2.19 0.87 -8.14
CA ALA A 15 1.75 -0.50 -7.90
C ALA A 15 2.98 -1.42 -7.81
N TYR A 16 2.89 -2.45 -6.99
CA TYR A 16 3.91 -3.50 -6.96
C TYR A 16 3.72 -4.38 -8.19
N PRO A 17 4.75 -4.59 -9.02
CA PRO A 17 4.60 -5.35 -10.26
C PRO A 17 4.37 -6.83 -9.98
N VAL A 18 3.23 -7.34 -10.47
CA VAL A 18 2.86 -8.75 -10.36
C VAL A 18 2.11 -9.18 -11.62
N HIS A 19 2.06 -10.48 -11.84
CA HIS A 19 1.17 -11.05 -12.85
C HIS A 19 -0.20 -11.29 -12.19
N ALA A 20 -1.13 -10.38 -12.40
CA ALA A 20 -2.44 -10.44 -11.76
C ALA A 20 -3.29 -11.57 -12.34
N VAL A 21 -3.89 -12.36 -11.45
CA VAL A 21 -4.84 -13.42 -11.82
C VAL A 21 -6.27 -12.96 -11.57
N ASP A 22 -6.50 -12.30 -10.43
CA ASP A 22 -7.83 -11.86 -10.04
C ASP A 22 -7.70 -10.56 -9.22
N ALA A 23 -8.27 -9.48 -9.72
CA ALA A 23 -8.21 -8.18 -9.06
C ALA A 23 -9.33 -7.95 -8.03
N THR A 24 -10.18 -8.96 -7.80
CA THR A 24 -11.29 -8.83 -6.85
C THR A 24 -10.77 -8.54 -5.44
N GLY A 25 -11.27 -7.47 -4.84
CA GLY A 25 -10.90 -7.11 -3.48
C GLY A 25 -9.57 -6.37 -3.33
N ALA A 26 -8.86 -6.08 -4.43
CA ALA A 26 -7.56 -5.39 -4.34
C ALA A 26 -7.67 -4.01 -3.68
N GLY A 27 -8.71 -3.24 -4.02
CA GLY A 27 -8.93 -1.92 -3.42
C GLY A 27 -9.20 -2.00 -1.92
N ASP A 28 -10.03 -2.95 -1.51
CA ASP A 28 -10.34 -3.17 -0.09
C ASP A 28 -9.08 -3.61 0.67
N THR A 29 -8.27 -4.47 0.06
CA THR A 29 -7.01 -4.93 0.65
C THR A 29 -6.03 -3.77 0.80
N PHE A 30 -5.94 -2.89 -0.19
CA PHE A 30 -5.11 -1.70 -0.10
C PHE A 30 -5.49 -0.85 1.12
N TRP A 31 -6.76 -0.49 1.22
CA TRP A 31 -7.21 0.40 2.29
C TRP A 31 -7.14 -0.27 3.67
N GLY A 32 -7.49 -1.53 3.76
CA GLY A 32 -7.39 -2.27 5.02
C GLY A 32 -5.96 -2.32 5.53
N THR A 33 -5.01 -2.61 4.65
CA THR A 33 -3.59 -2.66 5.01
C THR A 33 -3.04 -1.27 5.32
N PHE A 34 -3.42 -0.26 4.52
CA PHE A 34 -3.02 1.12 4.76
C PHE A 34 -3.47 1.60 6.15
N LEU A 35 -4.74 1.37 6.48
CA LEU A 35 -5.29 1.78 7.78
C LEU A 35 -4.66 1.01 8.94
N SER A 36 -4.36 -0.27 8.75
CA SER A 36 -3.65 -1.06 9.75
C SER A 36 -2.26 -0.49 10.01
N ALA A 37 -1.53 -0.14 8.97
CA ALA A 37 -0.21 0.47 9.09
C ALA A 37 -0.29 1.84 9.78
N PHE A 38 -1.29 2.64 9.45
CA PHE A 38 -1.54 3.91 10.14
C PHE A 38 -1.76 3.68 11.64
N THR A 39 -2.61 2.73 12.00
CA THR A 39 -2.92 2.41 13.39
C THR A 39 -1.66 2.00 14.16
N GLU A 40 -0.79 1.21 13.53
CA GLU A 40 0.46 0.75 14.14
C GLU A 40 1.42 1.91 14.47
N THR A 41 1.31 3.05 13.79
CA THR A 41 2.18 4.21 14.09
C THR A 41 1.88 4.83 15.44
N GLY A 42 0.67 4.67 15.96
CA GLY A 42 0.22 5.36 17.17
C GLY A 42 0.02 6.86 17.00
N LEU A 43 0.19 7.38 15.79
CA LEU A 43 0.03 8.80 15.51
C LEU A 43 -1.44 9.19 15.38
N SER A 44 -1.77 10.43 15.75
CA SER A 44 -3.07 11.00 15.40
C SER A 44 -3.16 11.15 13.88
N LEU A 45 -4.38 11.30 13.36
CA LEU A 45 -4.57 11.49 11.93
C LEU A 45 -3.80 12.72 11.42
N ASP A 46 -3.84 13.83 12.16
CA ASP A 46 -3.13 15.05 11.76
C ASP A 46 -1.61 14.85 11.72
N ALA A 47 -1.05 14.19 12.73
CA ALA A 47 0.38 13.90 12.77
C ALA A 47 0.79 12.93 11.65
N PHE A 48 -0.02 11.90 11.40
CA PHE A 48 0.23 10.96 10.32
C PHE A 48 0.20 11.65 8.96
N ALA A 49 -0.82 12.47 8.72
CA ALA A 49 -0.98 13.18 7.44
C ALA A 49 0.15 14.18 7.16
N ALA A 50 0.84 14.63 8.20
CA ALA A 50 1.99 15.54 8.08
C ALA A 50 3.32 14.79 7.96
N ASP A 51 3.34 13.51 8.25
CA ASP A 51 4.56 12.68 8.21
C ASP A 51 4.66 11.93 6.89
N ARG A 52 5.44 12.47 5.97
CA ARG A 52 5.59 11.89 4.63
C ARG A 52 6.13 10.47 4.68
N ASN A 53 7.06 10.17 5.57
CA ASN A 53 7.64 8.83 5.70
C ASN A 53 6.61 7.82 6.20
N ALA A 54 5.78 8.20 7.16
CA ALA A 54 4.72 7.34 7.66
C ALA A 54 3.67 7.05 6.60
N VAL A 55 3.26 8.07 5.83
CA VAL A 55 2.31 7.91 4.72
C VAL A 55 2.91 7.04 3.63
N ALA A 56 4.17 7.26 3.28
CA ALA A 56 4.85 6.47 2.26
C ALA A 56 4.93 4.99 2.65
N ARG A 57 5.26 4.71 3.90
CA ARG A 57 5.32 3.34 4.41
C ARG A 57 3.95 2.66 4.37
N ALA A 58 2.91 3.34 4.85
CA ALA A 58 1.56 2.80 4.83
C ALA A 58 1.08 2.55 3.39
N ALA A 59 1.39 3.46 2.46
CA ALA A 59 1.04 3.31 1.06
C ALA A 59 1.76 2.13 0.41
N ALA A 60 3.05 1.93 0.73
CA ALA A 60 3.81 0.79 0.22
C ALA A 60 3.24 -0.54 0.73
N TYR A 61 2.87 -0.62 2.00
CA TYR A 61 2.23 -1.82 2.55
C TYR A 61 0.88 -2.08 1.87
N GLY A 62 0.07 -1.04 1.68
CA GLY A 62 -1.20 -1.17 0.98
C GLY A 62 -1.04 -1.65 -0.44
N ALA A 63 -0.11 -1.05 -1.19
CA ALA A 63 0.17 -1.41 -2.58
C ALA A 63 0.69 -2.85 -2.70
N ALA A 64 1.58 -3.25 -1.79
CA ALA A 64 2.12 -4.60 -1.76
C ALA A 64 1.02 -5.64 -1.48
N ALA A 65 0.20 -5.40 -0.47
CA ALA A 65 -0.88 -6.31 -0.11
C ALA A 65 -1.91 -6.43 -1.24
N ALA A 66 -2.29 -5.30 -1.82
CA ALA A 66 -3.25 -5.26 -2.92
C ALA A 66 -2.74 -6.05 -4.14
N ALA A 67 -1.47 -5.85 -4.50
CA ALA A 67 -0.86 -6.56 -5.62
C ALA A 67 -0.79 -8.06 -5.36
N LEU A 68 -0.33 -8.46 -4.18
CA LEU A 68 -0.19 -9.87 -3.84
C LEU A 68 -1.53 -10.59 -3.79
N CYS A 69 -2.61 -9.91 -3.37
CA CYS A 69 -3.92 -10.55 -3.35
C CYS A 69 -4.44 -10.82 -4.77
N THR A 70 -3.95 -10.12 -5.79
CA THR A 70 -4.34 -10.35 -7.19
C THR A 70 -3.64 -11.55 -7.82
N THR A 71 -2.57 -12.06 -7.20
CA THR A 71 -1.80 -13.19 -7.75
C THR A 71 -2.44 -14.54 -7.52
N LYS A 72 -3.44 -14.61 -6.67
CA LYS A 72 -4.16 -15.83 -6.34
C LYS A 72 -5.61 -15.71 -6.76
N LYS A 73 -6.21 -16.84 -7.13
CA LYS A 73 -7.59 -16.85 -7.60
C LYS A 73 -8.54 -16.79 -6.42
N GLY A 74 -9.23 -15.67 -6.31
CA GLY A 74 -10.37 -15.43 -5.42
C GLY A 74 -10.32 -15.96 -4.00
N GLY A 75 -11.17 -15.46 -3.14
CA GLY A 75 -11.45 -16.03 -1.83
C GLY A 75 -10.33 -15.89 -0.80
N LEU A 76 -10.47 -16.59 0.31
CA LEU A 76 -9.55 -16.55 1.43
C LEU A 76 -8.10 -16.92 1.08
N PRO A 77 -7.86 -17.91 0.19
CA PRO A 77 -6.49 -18.26 -0.19
C PRO A 77 -5.72 -17.11 -0.85
N SER A 78 -6.40 -16.07 -1.28
CA SER A 78 -5.76 -14.92 -1.91
C SER A 78 -5.13 -13.94 -0.90
N ILE A 79 -5.38 -14.12 0.39
CA ILE A 79 -4.85 -13.21 1.42
C ILE A 79 -3.35 -13.47 1.59
N PRO A 80 -2.47 -12.48 1.33
CA PRO A 80 -1.05 -12.65 1.51
C PRO A 80 -0.67 -12.71 3.00
N THR A 81 0.44 -13.38 3.29
CA THR A 81 0.98 -13.38 4.64
C THR A 81 1.66 -12.05 4.97
N ARG A 82 1.82 -11.76 6.26
CA ARG A 82 2.53 -10.56 6.69
C ARG A 82 3.96 -10.53 6.14
N ALA A 83 4.65 -11.66 6.15
CA ALA A 83 6.02 -11.75 5.64
C ALA A 83 6.09 -11.42 4.15
N GLU A 84 5.14 -11.91 3.36
CA GLU A 84 5.06 -11.60 1.93
C GLU A 84 4.84 -10.11 1.70
N VAL A 85 3.92 -9.50 2.46
CA VAL A 85 3.62 -8.07 2.34
C VAL A 85 4.83 -7.23 2.74
N GLU A 86 5.51 -7.57 3.82
CA GLU A 86 6.70 -6.84 4.27
C GLU A 86 7.82 -6.87 3.24
N LYS A 87 8.06 -8.03 2.63
CA LYS A 87 9.08 -8.16 1.61
C LYS A 87 8.77 -7.29 0.39
N ALA A 88 7.54 -7.33 -0.08
CA ALA A 88 7.12 -6.54 -1.25
C ALA A 88 7.11 -5.04 -0.93
N ALA A 89 6.63 -4.65 0.25
CA ALA A 89 6.63 -3.25 0.67
C ALA A 89 8.04 -2.68 0.78
N LYS A 90 8.98 -3.48 1.30
CA LYS A 90 10.38 -3.08 1.40
C LYS A 90 10.97 -2.83 0.02
N ALA A 91 10.66 -3.68 -0.96
CA ALA A 91 11.10 -3.48 -2.33
C ALA A 91 10.55 -2.18 -2.91
N LEU A 92 9.28 -1.87 -2.67
CA LEU A 92 8.66 -0.62 -3.12
C LEU A 92 9.29 0.61 -2.48
N LEU A 93 9.64 0.53 -1.20
CA LEU A 93 10.26 1.64 -0.48
C LEU A 93 11.69 1.91 -0.93
N GLN A 94 12.38 0.89 -1.44
CA GLN A 94 13.74 1.03 -1.96
C GLN A 94 13.76 1.51 -3.41
N ALA A 95 12.70 1.29 -4.16
CA ALA A 95 12.58 1.73 -5.54
C ALA A 95 11.97 3.13 -5.57
N PRO A 96 12.54 4.08 -6.36
CA PRO A 96 11.93 5.41 -6.47
C PRO A 96 10.58 5.30 -7.19
N ASN A 97 9.58 5.97 -6.64
CA ASN A 97 8.29 6.10 -7.31
C ASN A 97 8.42 7.07 -8.47
N THR A 98 7.74 6.76 -9.58
CA THR A 98 7.58 7.74 -10.64
C THR A 98 6.70 8.89 -10.14
N PRO A 99 6.98 10.15 -10.52
CA PRO A 99 6.08 11.24 -10.18
C PRO A 99 4.67 10.94 -10.67
N SER A 100 3.71 11.21 -9.80
CA SER A 100 2.32 10.95 -10.14
C SER A 100 1.85 11.95 -11.19
N ILE A 101 1.24 11.43 -12.25
CA ILE A 101 0.68 12.23 -13.34
C ILE A 101 -0.80 11.91 -13.46
N LEU A 102 -1.45 11.73 -12.41
CA LEU A 102 -2.88 11.41 -12.45
C LEU A 102 -3.72 12.59 -12.86
#